data_ed212844366910ed17cbc3806573acad
#
_entry.id   ed212844366910ed17cbc3806573acad
#
_cell.length_a   1.000
_cell.length_b   1.000
_cell.length_c   1.000
_cell.angle_alpha   90.00
_cell.angle_beta   90.00
_cell.angle_gamma   90.00
#
_symmetry.space_group_name_H-M   'P 1'
#
loop_
_entity.id
_entity.type
_entity.pdbx_description
1 polymer ?
#
loop_
_entity_poly.entity_id
_entity_poly.type
_entity_poly.pdbx_seq_one_letter_code
_entity_poly.pdbx_strand_id
1 'polypeptide(L)'
;MQQIDLKAQRKKNKKQNNISFSDSLYNSIQWRLIGPFRGGRAGTVAGVANDPNVYYMGTAGGGAWKTEDSGNTWYSISDGYFGGSIGAVAVSESDPNIIYIGEGEQTLRGNVSSGNGLWKSLDAGKSWSFIGLEGTEHISRIRIHPKNPNIVYVAAIGNLWKPNENRGVFRSTDGGDTWDKILYESDKAGAGDLIIDPNNARIIYASTWEMKRNGFRMDSGGNDSKLFKSFDGGNSWINITSNSGLPAGPWGIVGITVSPVDSNRIWTIIEAADGGVFRSDDAGVTWKKVNENRALRQRAWYYSRIYADSQNKDKVYVMNVSYGVSTDGGKSFTLKNAPHGDHHDLWIDPNNNNRMIIADDGGAQISNDGGNNWTTYYNQPTAQFYRVTTDNHFPYRIYGAQQDNTTVRISHRSSGSSISERDWETTAGGESAHLAPDPTNNNIVYGGTYKGYMMRKDHQTNQTRSVNIWPDNPAGSGAEVMKYRFNWNFPVKFSIHDSK
;
A
#
# COMPACT_ATOMS: atom_id res chain seq x y z
N MET A 1 -10.73 -56.65 -26.87
CA MET A 1 -10.26 -55.33 -26.44
C MET A 1 -10.50 -55.21 -24.93
N GLN A 2 -9.47 -55.48 -24.16
CA GLN A 2 -9.55 -55.40 -22.68
C GLN A 2 -9.39 -53.92 -22.25
N GLN A 3 -10.40 -53.40 -21.60
CA GLN A 3 -10.26 -52.15 -20.82
C GLN A 3 -9.41 -52.44 -19.60
N ILE A 4 -8.21 -51.91 -19.58
CA ILE A 4 -7.30 -51.94 -18.42
C ILE A 4 -7.85 -51.01 -17.36
N ASP A 5 -8.22 -51.57 -16.23
CA ASP A 5 -8.75 -50.83 -15.08
C ASP A 5 -7.67 -50.01 -14.41
N LEU A 6 -7.60 -48.75 -14.76
CA LEU A 6 -6.67 -47.75 -14.21
C LEU A 6 -6.92 -47.40 -12.72
N LYS A 7 -8.03 -47.92 -12.14
CA LYS A 7 -8.34 -47.69 -10.71
C LYS A 7 -7.56 -48.62 -9.78
N ALA A 8 -7.12 -49.80 -10.25
CA ALA A 8 -6.39 -50.77 -9.45
C ALA A 8 -4.91 -50.39 -9.23
N GLN A 9 -4.31 -49.60 -10.09
CA GLN A 9 -2.93 -49.16 -9.98
C GLN A 9 -2.73 -47.97 -9.00
N ARG A 10 -3.79 -47.19 -8.70
CA ARG A 10 -3.70 -46.07 -7.74
C ARG A 10 -3.67 -46.46 -6.26
N LYS A 11 -4.00 -47.69 -5.91
CA LYS A 11 -4.00 -48.19 -4.50
C LYS A 11 -2.68 -48.77 -3.99
N LYS A 12 -1.64 -48.84 -4.85
CA LYS A 12 -0.31 -49.34 -4.44
C LYS A 12 0.73 -48.26 -4.19
N ASN A 13 0.34 -46.97 -4.18
CA ASN A 13 1.27 -45.90 -3.90
C ASN A 13 1.29 -45.51 -2.44
N LYS A 14 2.33 -46.01 -1.79
CA LYS A 14 3.12 -45.38 -0.72
C LYS A 14 2.34 -44.91 0.50
N LYS A 15 2.43 -45.73 1.55
CA LYS A 15 2.76 -45.16 2.86
C LYS A 15 4.08 -44.39 2.68
N GLN A 16 4.03 -43.13 2.32
CA GLN A 16 5.11 -42.21 2.67
C GLN A 16 5.15 -42.23 4.19
N ASN A 17 6.16 -42.85 4.74
CA ASN A 17 6.55 -42.59 6.11
C ASN A 17 6.88 -41.11 6.15
N ASN A 18 5.93 -40.26 6.54
CA ASN A 18 6.22 -38.92 6.97
C ASN A 18 7.13 -39.07 8.18
N ILE A 19 8.43 -39.01 7.95
CA ILE A 19 9.40 -38.89 9.03
C ILE A 19 9.15 -37.51 9.59
N SER A 20 8.37 -37.44 10.67
CA SER A 20 8.21 -36.22 11.46
C SER A 20 9.45 -36.11 12.33
N PHE A 21 10.27 -35.16 12.03
CA PHE A 21 11.37 -34.76 12.90
C PHE A 21 10.80 -33.94 14.06
N SER A 22 11.37 -34.12 15.24
CA SER A 22 11.02 -33.28 16.40
C SER A 22 11.39 -31.81 16.11
N ASP A 23 10.50 -30.90 16.46
CA ASP A 23 10.76 -29.43 16.33
C ASP A 23 12.02 -29.01 17.09
N SER A 24 12.40 -29.75 18.13
CA SER A 24 13.64 -29.51 18.87
C SER A 24 14.92 -29.62 18.02
N LEU A 25 14.88 -30.36 16.90
CA LEU A 25 16.03 -30.45 15.98
C LEU A 25 16.25 -29.13 15.19
N TYR A 26 15.23 -28.30 15.11
CA TYR A 26 15.27 -27.03 14.38
C TYR A 26 15.51 -25.82 15.29
N ASN A 27 15.54 -25.99 16.61
CA ASN A 27 15.71 -24.90 17.58
C ASN A 27 17.01 -24.10 17.40
N SER A 28 18.03 -24.69 16.80
CA SER A 28 19.29 -23.99 16.47
C SER A 28 19.24 -23.19 15.17
N ILE A 29 18.20 -23.39 14.35
CA ILE A 29 17.99 -22.66 13.10
C ILE A 29 17.25 -21.38 13.42
N GLN A 30 17.93 -20.24 13.32
CA GLN A 30 17.34 -18.94 13.59
C GLN A 30 17.42 -18.05 12.37
N TRP A 31 16.33 -17.32 12.09
CA TRP A 31 16.33 -16.27 11.10
C TRP A 31 17.16 -15.10 11.57
N ARG A 32 17.92 -14.51 10.65
CA ARG A 32 18.70 -13.31 10.89
C ARG A 32 18.36 -12.29 9.81
N LEU A 33 17.89 -11.11 10.23
CA LEU A 33 17.66 -9.99 9.34
C LEU A 33 19.00 -9.35 8.96
N ILE A 34 19.30 -9.29 7.68
CA ILE A 34 20.55 -8.73 7.14
C ILE A 34 20.34 -7.40 6.42
N GLY A 35 19.11 -6.92 6.30
CA GLY A 35 18.79 -5.75 5.50
C GLY A 35 18.66 -6.09 4.00
N PRO A 36 18.79 -5.10 3.10
CA PRO A 36 19.07 -3.69 3.44
C PRO A 36 17.88 -3.08 4.18
N PHE A 37 18.17 -2.20 5.14
CA PHE A 37 17.14 -1.37 5.79
C PHE A 37 16.82 -0.20 4.85
N ARG A 38 16.02 -0.47 3.87
CA ARG A 38 15.65 0.47 2.81
C ARG A 38 14.20 0.27 2.46
N GLY A 39 13.32 0.79 3.25
CA GLY A 39 11.88 0.66 3.27
C GLY A 39 11.19 0.17 1.99
N GLY A 40 10.06 -0.43 2.13
CA GLY A 40 9.19 -0.86 1.04
C GLY A 40 7.79 -0.32 1.25
N ARG A 41 6.94 -0.47 0.26
CA ARG A 41 5.60 0.13 0.18
C ARG A 41 4.81 0.04 1.47
N ALA A 42 4.42 1.21 2.00
CA ALA A 42 3.39 1.37 3.02
C ALA A 42 2.11 1.91 2.38
N GLY A 43 0.97 1.27 2.66
CA GLY A 43 -0.33 1.68 2.12
C GLY A 43 -1.12 2.58 3.06
N THR A 44 -0.80 2.59 4.34
CA THR A 44 -1.56 3.32 5.36
C THR A 44 -0.69 3.69 6.55
N VAL A 45 -1.02 4.82 7.19
CA VAL A 45 -0.32 5.35 8.36
C VAL A 45 -1.28 5.94 9.38
N ALA A 46 -0.86 5.95 10.65
CA ALA A 46 -1.54 6.65 11.72
C ALA A 46 -0.54 7.18 12.74
N GLY A 47 -0.84 8.32 13.35
CA GLY A 47 -0.13 8.86 14.51
C GLY A 47 -1.00 8.87 15.75
N VAL A 48 -0.40 9.15 16.91
CA VAL A 48 -1.09 9.32 18.18
C VAL A 48 -1.14 10.82 18.53
N ALA A 49 -2.34 11.39 18.59
CA ALA A 49 -2.53 12.83 18.72
C ALA A 49 -1.82 13.45 19.95
N ASN A 50 -1.74 12.71 21.05
CA ASN A 50 -1.16 13.19 22.30
C ASN A 50 0.26 12.65 22.58
N ASP A 51 0.84 11.90 21.64
CA ASP A 51 2.21 11.39 21.75
C ASP A 51 2.98 11.63 20.44
N PRO A 52 3.93 12.60 20.44
CA PRO A 52 4.66 12.97 19.23
C PRO A 52 5.68 11.93 18.78
N ASN A 53 5.94 10.91 19.57
CA ASN A 53 6.94 9.89 19.24
C ASN A 53 6.33 8.63 18.63
N VAL A 54 5.00 8.42 18.79
CA VAL A 54 4.33 7.17 18.42
C VAL A 54 3.59 7.28 17.11
N TYR A 55 3.95 6.38 16.18
CA TYR A 55 3.30 6.24 14.87
C TYR A 55 3.22 4.79 14.47
N TYR A 56 2.30 4.51 13.54
CA TYR A 56 2.03 3.20 12.97
C TYR A 56 2.05 3.25 11.45
N MET A 57 2.54 2.20 10.81
CA MET A 57 2.41 2.00 9.38
C MET A 57 1.92 0.58 9.05
N GLY A 58 1.09 0.48 8.03
CA GLY A 58 0.67 -0.78 7.43
C GLY A 58 1.32 -0.94 6.07
N THR A 59 2.02 -2.06 5.85
CA THR A 59 2.80 -2.31 4.65
C THR A 59 2.11 -3.26 3.68
N ALA A 60 2.48 -3.18 2.41
CA ALA A 60 2.00 -4.11 1.38
C ALA A 60 2.81 -5.41 1.42
N GLY A 61 2.37 -6.36 2.24
CA GLY A 61 2.98 -7.69 2.37
C GLY A 61 3.94 -7.89 3.54
N GLY A 62 4.16 -6.86 4.36
CA GLY A 62 5.09 -6.91 5.50
C GLY A 62 4.43 -6.71 6.87
N GLY A 63 3.10 -6.76 6.96
CA GLY A 63 2.36 -6.59 8.21
C GLY A 63 2.32 -5.14 8.71
N ALA A 64 2.09 -4.98 10.01
CA ALA A 64 1.99 -3.69 10.68
C ALA A 64 3.22 -3.42 11.57
N TRP A 65 3.63 -2.16 11.57
CA TRP A 65 4.85 -1.70 12.24
C TRP A 65 4.57 -0.49 13.12
N LYS A 66 5.34 -0.35 14.19
CA LYS A 66 5.25 0.76 15.14
C LYS A 66 6.61 1.40 15.37
N THR A 67 6.63 2.71 15.57
CA THR A 67 7.74 3.45 16.14
C THR A 67 7.31 4.15 17.45
N GLU A 68 8.23 4.29 18.39
CA GLU A 68 8.04 5.01 19.64
C GLU A 68 9.13 6.08 19.85
N ASP A 69 9.85 6.40 18.77
CA ASP A 69 10.98 7.35 18.76
C ASP A 69 10.97 8.26 17.52
N SER A 70 9.77 8.64 17.07
CA SER A 70 9.56 9.51 15.89
C SER A 70 10.19 8.97 14.61
N GLY A 71 10.14 7.66 14.41
CA GLY A 71 10.58 7.00 13.17
C GLY A 71 12.07 6.69 13.10
N ASN A 72 12.84 6.82 14.19
CA ASN A 72 14.24 6.41 14.22
C ASN A 72 14.37 4.88 14.18
N THR A 73 13.51 4.18 14.91
CA THR A 73 13.41 2.72 14.88
C THR A 73 11.98 2.24 14.64
N TRP A 74 11.85 1.11 13.94
CA TRP A 74 10.57 0.49 13.63
C TRP A 74 10.61 -0.98 14.03
N TYR A 75 9.54 -1.47 14.68
CA TYR A 75 9.40 -2.87 15.04
C TYR A 75 8.03 -3.40 14.64
N SER A 76 7.99 -4.69 14.29
CA SER A 76 6.74 -5.38 13.91
C SER A 76 5.85 -5.53 15.13
N ILE A 77 4.56 -5.25 14.93
CA ILE A 77 3.51 -5.46 15.93
C ILE A 77 2.50 -6.52 15.49
N SER A 78 2.66 -7.07 14.30
CA SER A 78 1.74 -8.09 13.75
C SER A 78 2.28 -9.50 13.81
N ASP A 79 3.57 -9.69 14.11
CA ASP A 79 4.21 -11.00 14.14
C ASP A 79 3.52 -11.94 15.15
N GLY A 80 3.18 -13.14 14.70
CA GLY A 80 2.48 -14.14 15.50
C GLY A 80 0.94 -14.00 15.55
N TYR A 81 0.38 -12.92 14.98
CA TYR A 81 -1.07 -12.69 14.90
C TYR A 81 -1.57 -12.70 13.46
N PHE A 82 -1.10 -11.78 12.65
CA PHE A 82 -1.46 -11.65 11.25
C PHE A 82 -0.24 -11.18 10.45
N GLY A 83 -0.29 -11.45 9.17
CA GLY A 83 0.77 -11.04 8.25
C GLY A 83 0.16 -10.57 6.94
N GLY A 84 1.02 -10.26 5.99
CA GLY A 84 0.56 -9.88 4.67
C GLY A 84 0.28 -8.38 4.54
N SER A 85 -0.67 -8.03 3.69
CA SER A 85 -0.95 -6.64 3.33
C SER A 85 -1.93 -5.99 4.28
N ILE A 86 -1.62 -4.78 4.70
CA ILE A 86 -2.46 -3.94 5.54
C ILE A 86 -3.03 -2.79 4.70
N GLY A 87 -4.36 -2.69 4.68
CA GLY A 87 -5.06 -1.67 3.92
C GLY A 87 -5.45 -0.44 4.74
N ALA A 88 -5.67 -0.61 6.05
CA ALA A 88 -6.03 0.49 6.93
C ALA A 88 -5.50 0.29 8.36
N VAL A 89 -5.03 1.38 8.96
CA VAL A 89 -4.68 1.47 10.39
C VAL A 89 -5.43 2.66 10.98
N ALA A 90 -6.06 2.47 12.14
CA ALA A 90 -6.71 3.54 12.89
C ALA A 90 -6.40 3.43 14.37
N VAL A 91 -6.01 4.55 14.97
CA VAL A 91 -5.78 4.71 16.41
C VAL A 91 -6.91 5.55 16.98
N SER A 92 -7.47 5.15 18.11
CA SER A 92 -8.53 5.93 18.77
C SER A 92 -7.97 7.22 19.35
N GLU A 93 -8.62 8.35 19.06
CA GLU A 93 -8.26 9.66 19.64
C GLU A 93 -8.57 9.73 21.14
N SER A 94 -9.61 9.04 21.60
CA SER A 94 -10.04 9.03 23.01
C SER A 94 -9.25 8.04 23.88
N ASP A 95 -8.68 6.99 23.30
CA ASP A 95 -7.84 6.01 24.00
C ASP A 95 -6.79 5.43 23.03
N PRO A 96 -5.54 5.90 23.06
CA PRO A 96 -4.50 5.46 22.11
C PRO A 96 -4.06 4.00 22.29
N ASN A 97 -4.50 3.30 23.34
CA ASN A 97 -4.30 1.86 23.44
C ASN A 97 -5.20 1.06 22.48
N ILE A 98 -6.29 1.67 22.02
CA ILE A 98 -7.24 1.02 21.12
C ILE A 98 -6.85 1.30 19.66
N ILE A 99 -6.50 0.22 18.96
CA ILE A 99 -6.07 0.26 17.57
C ILE A 99 -6.87 -0.76 16.78
N TYR A 100 -7.26 -0.37 15.57
CA TYR A 100 -7.88 -1.27 14.60
C TYR A 100 -7.01 -1.35 13.35
N ILE A 101 -6.83 -2.57 12.83
CA ILE A 101 -6.10 -2.85 11.59
C ILE A 101 -6.97 -3.69 10.67
N GLY A 102 -7.12 -3.20 9.43
CA GLY A 102 -7.80 -3.90 8.35
C GLY A 102 -6.80 -4.48 7.37
N GLU A 103 -6.96 -5.76 7.05
CA GLU A 103 -6.12 -6.45 6.10
C GLU A 103 -6.51 -6.18 4.64
N GLY A 104 -5.60 -6.50 3.73
CA GLY A 104 -5.76 -6.40 2.29
C GLY A 104 -5.29 -5.08 1.70
N GLU A 105 -4.48 -5.16 0.67
CA GLU A 105 -3.87 -3.99 0.03
C GLU A 105 -4.94 -3.08 -0.58
N GLN A 106 -4.94 -1.81 -0.23
CA GLN A 106 -5.85 -0.80 -0.78
C GLN A 106 -5.29 -0.08 -2.01
N THR A 107 -4.00 -0.12 -2.21
CA THR A 107 -3.30 0.48 -3.35
C THR A 107 -3.35 -0.46 -4.53
N LEU A 108 -4.44 -0.38 -5.30
CA LEU A 108 -4.76 -1.38 -6.31
C LEU A 108 -3.80 -1.31 -7.50
N ARG A 109 -3.20 -2.43 -7.84
CA ARG A 109 -2.20 -2.59 -8.89
C ARG A 109 -2.22 -4.01 -9.49
N GLY A 110 -1.19 -4.37 -10.27
CA GLY A 110 -1.14 -5.65 -10.98
C GLY A 110 -1.12 -6.89 -10.11
N ASN A 111 -0.48 -6.83 -8.96
CA ASN A 111 -0.24 -7.93 -8.03
C ASN A 111 -0.70 -7.62 -6.61
N VAL A 112 -1.86 -7.01 -6.48
CA VAL A 112 -2.50 -6.67 -5.21
C VAL A 112 -2.79 -7.92 -4.38
N SER A 113 -2.52 -7.84 -3.07
CA SER A 113 -2.70 -8.94 -2.13
C SER A 113 -3.94 -8.75 -1.27
N SER A 114 -4.78 -9.77 -1.21
CA SER A 114 -5.96 -9.79 -0.33
C SER A 114 -5.58 -10.05 1.13
N GLY A 115 -6.44 -9.62 2.03
CA GLY A 115 -6.42 -9.90 3.45
C GLY A 115 -7.64 -10.70 3.90
N ASN A 116 -7.86 -10.79 5.20
CA ASN A 116 -8.93 -11.62 5.77
C ASN A 116 -9.60 -10.96 6.99
N GLY A 117 -10.02 -9.71 6.88
CA GLY A 117 -10.82 -9.06 7.90
C GLY A 117 -10.07 -8.09 8.80
N LEU A 118 -10.47 -8.04 10.07
CA LEU A 118 -10.14 -6.95 10.98
C LEU A 118 -9.55 -7.45 12.30
N TRP A 119 -8.57 -6.70 12.79
CA TRP A 119 -7.90 -6.96 14.06
C TRP A 119 -8.00 -5.75 14.99
N LYS A 120 -8.10 -6.01 16.31
CA LYS A 120 -8.16 -5.00 17.36
C LYS A 120 -7.10 -5.26 18.42
N SER A 121 -6.44 -4.19 18.85
CA SER A 121 -5.60 -4.16 20.03
C SER A 121 -6.24 -3.26 21.10
N LEU A 122 -6.03 -3.61 22.37
CA LEU A 122 -6.44 -2.83 23.54
C LEU A 122 -5.23 -2.38 24.38
N ASP A 123 -4.01 -2.61 23.89
CA ASP A 123 -2.74 -2.40 24.60
C ASP A 123 -1.65 -1.76 23.71
N ALA A 124 -2.08 -0.85 22.81
CA ALA A 124 -1.23 -0.12 21.89
C ALA A 124 -0.39 -1.01 20.94
N GLY A 125 -0.98 -2.13 20.51
CA GLY A 125 -0.40 -3.04 19.52
C GLY A 125 0.49 -4.14 20.09
N LYS A 126 0.50 -4.38 21.42
CA LYS A 126 1.26 -5.47 22.03
C LYS A 126 0.58 -6.82 21.84
N SER A 127 -0.75 -6.86 21.84
CA SER A 127 -1.55 -8.03 21.54
C SER A 127 -2.75 -7.70 20.66
N TRP A 128 -3.26 -8.72 19.94
CA TRP A 128 -4.31 -8.53 18.95
C TRP A 128 -5.38 -9.62 19.07
N SER A 129 -6.62 -9.21 18.85
CA SER A 129 -7.78 -10.08 18.68
C SER A 129 -8.37 -9.91 17.29
N PHE A 130 -8.65 -11.03 16.64
CA PHE A 130 -9.43 -11.01 15.40
C PHE A 130 -10.89 -10.70 15.72
N ILE A 131 -11.49 -9.76 15.01
CA ILE A 131 -12.83 -9.22 15.29
C ILE A 131 -13.78 -9.31 14.09
N GLY A 132 -13.53 -10.23 13.15
CA GLY A 132 -14.46 -10.57 12.08
C GLY A 132 -14.21 -9.81 10.77
N LEU A 133 -15.29 -9.66 9.99
CA LEU A 133 -15.29 -9.18 8.63
C LEU A 133 -14.49 -10.04 7.65
N GLU A 134 -14.48 -11.37 7.87
CA GLU A 134 -13.91 -12.33 6.93
C GLU A 134 -14.52 -12.16 5.54
N GLY A 135 -13.71 -12.34 4.53
CA GLY A 135 -14.13 -12.23 3.12
C GLY A 135 -14.30 -10.81 2.59
N THR A 136 -14.01 -9.76 3.39
CA THR A 136 -13.94 -8.38 2.90
C THR A 136 -12.71 -8.16 2.02
N GLU A 137 -11.69 -8.98 2.14
CA GLU A 137 -10.45 -9.09 1.37
C GLU A 137 -9.60 -7.81 1.27
N HIS A 138 -10.22 -6.64 1.05
CA HIS A 138 -9.53 -5.36 0.93
C HIS A 138 -10.26 -4.28 1.74
N ILE A 139 -9.67 -3.89 2.87
CA ILE A 139 -10.20 -2.83 3.73
C ILE A 139 -9.47 -1.52 3.40
N SER A 140 -10.20 -0.55 2.85
CA SER A 140 -9.65 0.71 2.37
C SER A 140 -9.54 1.80 3.43
N ARG A 141 -10.45 1.78 4.42
CA ARG A 141 -10.47 2.78 5.50
C ARG A 141 -11.09 2.21 6.77
N ILE A 142 -10.57 2.67 7.90
CA ILE A 142 -11.18 2.52 9.21
C ILE A 142 -11.34 3.90 9.81
N ARG A 143 -12.50 4.19 10.41
CA ARG A 143 -12.74 5.42 11.14
C ARG A 143 -13.35 5.08 12.48
N ILE A 144 -12.75 5.57 13.54
CA ILE A 144 -13.20 5.40 14.93
C ILE A 144 -13.91 6.69 15.32
N HIS A 145 -15.05 6.57 16.00
CA HIS A 145 -15.75 7.73 16.53
C HIS A 145 -14.84 8.46 17.54
N PRO A 146 -14.63 9.80 17.44
CA PRO A 146 -13.58 10.49 18.19
C PRO A 146 -13.74 10.42 19.71
N LYS A 147 -14.96 10.24 20.22
CA LYS A 147 -15.25 10.19 21.67
C LYS A 147 -15.68 8.82 22.20
N ASN A 148 -15.94 7.85 21.32
CA ASN A 148 -16.38 6.52 21.72
C ASN A 148 -15.70 5.46 20.85
N PRO A 149 -14.62 4.82 21.34
CA PRO A 149 -13.83 3.89 20.55
C PRO A 149 -14.55 2.58 20.22
N ASN A 150 -15.75 2.35 20.81
CA ASN A 150 -16.58 1.20 20.47
C ASN A 150 -17.42 1.42 19.18
N ILE A 151 -17.53 2.67 18.71
CA ILE A 151 -18.19 2.97 17.43
C ILE A 151 -17.13 3.05 16.35
N VAL A 152 -17.15 2.09 15.43
CA VAL A 152 -16.13 1.93 14.38
C VAL A 152 -16.83 1.74 13.04
N TYR A 153 -16.30 2.40 12.03
CA TYR A 153 -16.75 2.29 10.65
C TYR A 153 -15.61 1.75 9.79
N VAL A 154 -15.94 0.78 8.94
CA VAL A 154 -14.99 0.11 8.05
C VAL A 154 -15.47 0.18 6.62
N ALA A 155 -14.67 0.73 5.74
CA ALA A 155 -14.89 0.70 4.30
C ALA A 155 -14.17 -0.50 3.70
N ALA A 156 -14.91 -1.38 3.03
CA ALA A 156 -14.39 -2.58 2.39
C ALA A 156 -14.62 -2.54 0.88
N ILE A 157 -13.55 -2.70 0.11
CA ILE A 157 -13.61 -2.82 -1.35
C ILE A 157 -14.15 -4.20 -1.74
N GLY A 158 -13.87 -5.24 -0.95
CA GLY A 158 -14.28 -6.61 -1.22
C GLY A 158 -13.36 -7.33 -2.21
N ASN A 159 -13.81 -8.46 -2.74
CA ASN A 159 -13.07 -9.25 -3.71
C ASN A 159 -12.94 -8.51 -5.05
N LEU A 160 -11.74 -8.32 -5.55
CA LEU A 160 -11.46 -7.59 -6.79
C LEU A 160 -11.66 -8.45 -8.04
N TRP A 161 -11.61 -9.77 -7.91
CA TRP A 161 -11.59 -10.71 -9.03
C TRP A 161 -12.97 -11.17 -9.47
N LYS A 162 -13.93 -11.10 -8.56
CA LYS A 162 -15.33 -11.52 -8.77
C LYS A 162 -16.31 -10.67 -7.95
N PRO A 163 -17.56 -10.54 -8.39
CA PRO A 163 -18.61 -9.97 -7.57
C PRO A 163 -18.77 -10.70 -6.25
N ASN A 164 -19.02 -9.97 -5.16
CA ASN A 164 -19.31 -10.51 -3.84
C ASN A 164 -20.11 -9.53 -2.98
N GLU A 165 -20.70 -10.05 -1.91
CA GLU A 165 -21.51 -9.25 -0.99
C GLU A 165 -20.71 -8.67 0.19
N ASN A 166 -19.44 -9.08 0.38
CA ASN A 166 -18.59 -8.63 1.49
C ASN A 166 -17.89 -7.30 1.15
N ARG A 167 -18.67 -6.32 0.70
CA ARG A 167 -18.22 -4.97 0.33
C ARG A 167 -19.20 -3.91 0.83
N GLY A 168 -18.74 -2.68 0.87
CA GLY A 168 -19.51 -1.55 1.36
C GLY A 168 -18.98 -0.98 2.67
N VAL A 169 -19.83 -0.30 3.43
CA VAL A 169 -19.48 0.24 4.75
C VAL A 169 -20.10 -0.62 5.83
N PHE A 170 -19.27 -1.04 6.77
CA PHE A 170 -19.67 -1.77 7.98
C PHE A 170 -19.50 -0.87 9.20
N ARG A 171 -20.38 -1.05 10.19
CA ARG A 171 -20.34 -0.35 11.47
C ARG A 171 -20.40 -1.35 12.61
N SER A 172 -19.59 -1.14 13.62
CA SER A 172 -19.77 -1.73 14.95
C SER A 172 -20.13 -0.61 15.95
N THR A 173 -20.95 -0.94 16.96
CA THR A 173 -21.26 -0.05 18.09
C THR A 173 -20.81 -0.63 19.44
N ASP A 174 -20.20 -1.81 19.41
CA ASP A 174 -19.75 -2.60 20.56
C ASP A 174 -18.24 -2.93 20.52
N GLY A 175 -17.49 -2.15 19.73
CA GLY A 175 -16.05 -2.29 19.64
C GLY A 175 -15.55 -3.44 18.77
N GLY A 176 -16.40 -3.94 17.87
CA GLY A 176 -16.07 -4.99 16.91
C GLY A 176 -16.61 -6.37 17.27
N ASP A 177 -17.41 -6.50 18.36
CA ASP A 177 -18.04 -7.76 18.70
C ASP A 177 -19.12 -8.15 17.69
N THR A 178 -19.85 -7.14 17.15
CA THR A 178 -20.81 -7.31 16.07
C THR A 178 -20.66 -6.25 14.98
N TRP A 179 -21.07 -6.58 13.75
CA TRP A 179 -20.96 -5.71 12.58
C TRP A 179 -22.27 -5.63 11.79
N ASP A 180 -22.74 -4.41 11.56
CA ASP A 180 -23.84 -4.09 10.66
C ASP A 180 -23.30 -3.59 9.32
N LYS A 181 -23.77 -4.12 8.19
CA LYS A 181 -23.51 -3.55 6.87
C LYS A 181 -24.48 -2.40 6.64
N ILE A 182 -24.01 -1.17 6.79
CA ILE A 182 -24.84 0.05 6.78
C ILE A 182 -24.89 0.77 5.42
N LEU A 183 -23.98 0.48 4.51
CA LEU A 183 -24.04 0.94 3.12
C LEU A 183 -23.60 -0.19 2.19
N TYR A 184 -24.46 -0.55 1.27
CA TYR A 184 -24.21 -1.52 0.22
C TYR A 184 -24.84 -1.07 -1.07
N GLU A 185 -24.06 -0.86 -2.11
CA GLU A 185 -24.57 -0.42 -3.42
C GLU A 185 -24.83 -1.61 -4.35
N SER A 186 -23.85 -2.48 -4.54
CA SER A 186 -23.97 -3.67 -5.37
C SER A 186 -22.87 -4.70 -5.08
N ASP A 187 -22.98 -5.87 -5.67
CA ASP A 187 -21.94 -6.91 -5.62
C ASP A 187 -20.68 -6.59 -6.41
N LYS A 188 -20.66 -5.44 -7.13
CA LYS A 188 -19.53 -4.96 -7.95
C LYS A 188 -18.79 -3.77 -7.34
N ALA A 189 -19.48 -2.96 -6.54
CA ALA A 189 -18.94 -1.73 -5.97
C ALA A 189 -18.73 -1.86 -4.46
N GLY A 190 -17.48 -1.72 -4.03
CA GLY A 190 -17.11 -1.65 -2.61
C GLY A 190 -16.91 -0.22 -2.14
N ALA A 191 -16.71 -0.01 -0.83
CA ALA A 191 -16.41 1.31 -0.30
C ALA A 191 -14.93 1.67 -0.54
N GLY A 192 -14.71 2.76 -1.28
CA GLY A 192 -13.38 3.25 -1.63
C GLY A 192 -12.78 4.19 -0.60
N ASP A 193 -13.60 5.08 -0.03
CA ASP A 193 -13.19 6.02 1.00
C ASP A 193 -14.33 6.32 1.98
N LEU A 194 -13.96 6.78 3.18
CA LEU A 194 -14.88 7.02 4.29
C LEU A 194 -14.32 8.11 5.22
N ILE A 195 -15.13 9.11 5.57
CA ILE A 195 -14.78 10.16 6.54
C ILE A 195 -15.93 10.46 7.47
N ILE A 196 -15.67 10.60 8.75
CA ILE A 196 -16.57 11.16 9.76
C ILE A 196 -16.27 12.66 9.83
N ASP A 197 -17.32 13.49 9.89
CA ASP A 197 -17.13 14.92 10.14
C ASP A 197 -16.49 15.10 11.54
N PRO A 198 -15.32 15.71 11.63
CA PRO A 198 -14.61 15.88 12.91
C PRO A 198 -15.39 16.66 13.96
N ASN A 199 -16.31 17.53 13.55
CA ASN A 199 -17.12 18.37 14.45
C ASN A 199 -18.48 17.76 14.80
N ASN A 200 -18.97 16.81 13.99
CA ASN A 200 -20.25 16.14 14.21
C ASN A 200 -20.18 14.68 13.72
N ALA A 201 -19.87 13.76 14.62
CA ALA A 201 -19.71 12.35 14.30
C ALA A 201 -20.99 11.64 13.78
N ARG A 202 -22.15 12.30 13.77
CA ARG A 202 -23.36 11.79 13.10
C ARG A 202 -23.32 12.00 11.59
N ILE A 203 -22.50 12.94 11.11
CA ILE A 203 -22.34 13.23 9.69
C ILE A 203 -21.18 12.39 9.16
N ILE A 204 -21.47 11.58 8.15
CA ILE A 204 -20.50 10.67 7.54
C ILE A 204 -20.62 10.79 6.02
N TYR A 205 -19.46 10.77 5.36
CA TYR A 205 -19.40 10.67 3.90
C TYR A 205 -18.70 9.38 3.52
N ALA A 206 -19.20 8.72 2.50
CA ALA A 206 -18.61 7.49 1.95
C ALA A 206 -18.67 7.49 0.42
N SER A 207 -17.65 6.97 -0.22
CA SER A 207 -17.66 6.69 -1.64
C SER A 207 -17.72 5.20 -1.91
N THR A 208 -18.53 4.79 -2.90
CA THR A 208 -18.42 3.46 -3.49
C THR A 208 -17.58 3.49 -4.75
N TRP A 209 -16.97 2.36 -5.08
CA TRP A 209 -16.09 2.20 -6.22
C TRP A 209 -16.35 0.86 -6.89
N GLU A 210 -16.86 0.91 -8.11
CA GLU A 210 -17.00 -0.25 -8.97
C GLU A 210 -15.64 -0.59 -9.55
N MET A 211 -15.10 -1.74 -9.14
CA MET A 211 -13.74 -2.15 -9.47
C MET A 211 -13.69 -3.63 -9.82
N LYS A 212 -13.03 -3.95 -10.93
CA LYS A 212 -12.80 -5.34 -11.35
C LYS A 212 -11.37 -5.53 -11.83
N ARG A 213 -10.76 -6.61 -11.38
CA ARG A 213 -9.42 -7.04 -11.75
C ARG A 213 -9.45 -8.42 -12.39
N ASN A 214 -8.66 -8.62 -13.43
CA ASN A 214 -8.33 -9.94 -13.97
C ASN A 214 -6.84 -9.97 -14.37
N GLY A 215 -6.35 -11.10 -14.88
CA GLY A 215 -4.92 -11.31 -15.18
C GLY A 215 -4.31 -10.35 -16.21
N PHE A 216 -5.12 -9.66 -17.00
CA PHE A 216 -4.66 -8.80 -18.11
C PHE A 216 -5.33 -7.43 -18.15
N ARG A 217 -6.37 -7.19 -17.33
CA ARG A 217 -7.15 -5.96 -17.34
C ARG A 217 -7.55 -5.54 -15.92
N MET A 218 -7.60 -4.26 -15.74
CA MET A 218 -8.16 -3.60 -14.57
C MET A 218 -9.20 -2.58 -15.04
N ASP A 219 -10.44 -2.72 -14.56
CA ASP A 219 -11.51 -1.79 -14.81
C ASP A 219 -11.74 -0.96 -13.55
N SER A 220 -11.48 0.34 -13.62
CA SER A 220 -11.75 1.30 -12.56
C SER A 220 -12.93 2.15 -12.98
N GLY A 221 -14.02 2.03 -12.23
CA GLY A 221 -15.21 2.83 -12.43
C GLY A 221 -16.38 2.11 -13.08
N GLY A 222 -17.56 2.67 -12.81
CA GLY A 222 -18.84 2.20 -13.31
C GLY A 222 -19.99 3.01 -12.74
N ASN A 223 -21.21 2.57 -13.04
CA ASN A 223 -22.42 3.25 -12.60
C ASN A 223 -22.70 3.15 -11.10
N ASP A 224 -22.04 2.19 -10.44
CA ASP A 224 -22.18 1.96 -9.01
C ASP A 224 -21.07 2.65 -8.20
N SER A 225 -20.18 3.41 -8.86
CA SER A 225 -19.25 4.34 -8.21
C SER A 225 -19.99 5.63 -7.87
N LYS A 226 -20.20 5.88 -6.57
CA LYS A 226 -21.10 6.93 -6.06
C LYS A 226 -20.52 7.62 -4.83
N LEU A 227 -21.13 8.75 -4.49
CA LEU A 227 -20.84 9.48 -3.27
C LEU A 227 -22.11 9.59 -2.40
N PHE A 228 -21.96 9.26 -1.13
CA PHE A 228 -23.08 9.22 -0.16
C PHE A 228 -22.79 10.09 1.05
N LYS A 229 -23.86 10.57 1.67
CA LYS A 229 -23.84 11.31 2.93
C LYS A 229 -24.87 10.73 3.88
N SER A 230 -24.48 10.55 5.14
CA SER A 230 -25.39 10.25 6.27
C SER A 230 -25.44 11.41 7.24
N PHE A 231 -26.58 11.61 7.90
CA PHE A 231 -26.82 12.62 8.96
C PHE A 231 -27.07 11.97 10.33
N ASP A 232 -27.13 10.67 10.40
CA ASP A 232 -27.61 9.90 11.55
C ASP A 232 -26.67 8.77 11.97
N GLY A 233 -25.36 8.93 11.69
CA GLY A 233 -24.35 7.95 12.05
C GLY A 233 -24.38 6.69 11.19
N GLY A 234 -24.86 6.80 9.96
CA GLY A 234 -24.92 5.71 9.01
C GLY A 234 -26.20 4.87 9.06
N ASN A 235 -27.24 5.28 9.82
CA ASN A 235 -28.54 4.57 9.82
C ASN A 235 -29.30 4.77 8.50
N SER A 236 -29.12 5.93 7.86
CA SER A 236 -29.60 6.19 6.51
C SER A 236 -28.57 6.94 5.67
N TRP A 237 -28.67 6.79 4.35
CA TRP A 237 -27.74 7.39 3.40
C TRP A 237 -28.46 8.09 2.27
N ILE A 238 -27.98 9.28 1.92
CA ILE A 238 -28.43 10.06 0.77
C ILE A 238 -27.34 9.97 -0.31
N ASN A 239 -27.74 9.57 -1.50
CA ASN A 239 -26.87 9.61 -2.67
C ASN A 239 -26.73 11.05 -3.15
N ILE A 240 -25.52 11.60 -3.10
CA ILE A 240 -25.19 12.97 -3.51
C ILE A 240 -24.36 13.02 -4.80
N THR A 241 -24.24 11.92 -5.53
CA THR A 241 -23.46 11.80 -6.76
C THR A 241 -23.87 12.78 -7.85
N SER A 242 -25.17 13.08 -7.94
CA SER A 242 -25.73 14.00 -8.94
C SER A 242 -25.92 15.42 -8.44
N ASN A 243 -25.37 15.77 -7.28
CA ASN A 243 -25.46 17.13 -6.76
C ASN A 243 -24.78 18.13 -7.69
N SER A 244 -25.37 19.32 -7.78
CA SER A 244 -24.95 20.37 -8.71
C SER A 244 -23.45 20.65 -8.59
N GLY A 245 -22.78 20.70 -9.74
CA GLY A 245 -21.36 21.00 -9.86
C GLY A 245 -20.41 19.81 -9.82
N LEU A 246 -20.90 18.60 -9.54
CA LEU A 246 -20.12 17.37 -9.70
C LEU A 246 -20.10 16.90 -11.17
N PRO A 247 -19.08 16.13 -11.59
CA PRO A 247 -18.97 15.70 -12.98
C PRO A 247 -20.03 14.64 -13.33
N ALA A 248 -20.36 14.51 -14.60
CA ALA A 248 -21.15 13.39 -15.09
C ALA A 248 -20.39 12.06 -14.90
N GLY A 249 -21.11 10.96 -14.68
CA GLY A 249 -20.55 9.61 -14.62
C GLY A 249 -20.18 9.03 -16.00
N PRO A 250 -19.62 7.81 -16.05
CA PRO A 250 -19.29 6.99 -14.89
C PRO A 250 -18.06 7.51 -14.12
N TRP A 251 -18.04 7.29 -12.80
CA TRP A 251 -16.90 7.61 -11.96
C TRP A 251 -16.04 6.37 -11.71
N GLY A 252 -14.74 6.59 -11.46
CA GLY A 252 -13.84 5.63 -10.87
C GLY A 252 -13.73 5.84 -9.37
N ILE A 253 -12.51 5.81 -8.84
CA ILE A 253 -12.25 6.04 -7.41
C ILE A 253 -12.55 7.49 -7.03
N VAL A 254 -13.06 7.66 -5.80
CA VAL A 254 -13.36 8.97 -5.22
C VAL A 254 -12.73 9.06 -3.84
N GLY A 255 -11.88 10.07 -3.63
CA GLY A 255 -11.38 10.46 -2.30
C GLY A 255 -12.20 11.63 -1.76
N ILE A 256 -12.46 11.65 -0.45
CA ILE A 256 -13.25 12.69 0.21
C ILE A 256 -12.67 13.10 1.55
N THR A 257 -12.75 14.40 1.87
CA THR A 257 -12.32 14.95 3.16
C THR A 257 -13.20 16.11 3.59
N VAL A 258 -13.38 16.26 4.90
CA VAL A 258 -14.10 17.36 5.54
C VAL A 258 -13.09 18.22 6.30
N SER A 259 -13.20 19.54 6.21
CA SER A 259 -12.35 20.42 7.00
C SER A 259 -12.69 20.32 8.50
N PRO A 260 -11.70 20.04 9.37
CA PRO A 260 -11.93 20.11 10.83
C PRO A 260 -12.24 21.53 11.34
N VAL A 261 -11.90 22.56 10.55
CA VAL A 261 -12.10 23.96 10.92
C VAL A 261 -13.50 24.46 10.55
N ASP A 262 -14.09 23.87 9.48
CA ASP A 262 -15.40 24.29 8.97
C ASP A 262 -16.10 23.09 8.29
N SER A 263 -17.09 22.50 8.94
CA SER A 263 -17.84 21.32 8.45
C SER A 263 -18.61 21.57 7.13
N ASN A 264 -18.82 22.85 6.73
CA ASN A 264 -19.38 23.17 5.43
C ASN A 264 -18.35 23.04 4.29
N ARG A 265 -17.06 23.10 4.63
CA ARG A 265 -15.95 23.00 3.69
C ARG A 265 -15.55 21.54 3.48
N ILE A 266 -15.80 21.02 2.27
CA ILE A 266 -15.53 19.65 1.88
C ILE A 266 -14.79 19.66 0.55
N TRP A 267 -13.85 18.73 0.39
CA TRP A 267 -13.23 18.46 -0.89
C TRP A 267 -13.42 17.00 -1.29
N THR A 268 -13.52 16.79 -2.58
CA THR A 268 -13.48 15.47 -3.18
C THR A 268 -12.58 15.49 -4.42
N ILE A 269 -11.82 14.41 -4.62
CA ILE A 269 -11.09 14.15 -5.85
C ILE A 269 -11.75 12.99 -6.57
N ILE A 270 -12.12 13.19 -7.83
CA ILE A 270 -12.95 12.24 -8.59
C ILE A 270 -12.21 11.81 -9.87
N GLU A 271 -12.07 10.50 -10.03
CA GLU A 271 -11.69 9.88 -11.29
C GLU A 271 -12.92 9.85 -12.20
N ALA A 272 -12.92 10.68 -13.23
CA ALA A 272 -13.95 10.72 -14.26
C ALA A 272 -13.38 11.37 -15.53
N ALA A 273 -14.09 11.29 -16.65
CA ALA A 273 -13.70 11.96 -17.88
C ALA A 273 -13.52 13.46 -17.66
N ASP A 274 -14.48 14.10 -16.97
CA ASP A 274 -14.40 15.49 -16.51
C ASP A 274 -14.10 15.59 -15.01
N GLY A 275 -13.21 14.70 -14.51
CA GLY A 275 -12.81 14.64 -13.12
C GLY A 275 -11.88 15.79 -12.72
N GLY A 276 -11.62 15.89 -11.42
CA GLY A 276 -10.80 16.94 -10.81
C GLY A 276 -10.86 16.92 -9.31
N VAL A 277 -10.40 18.01 -8.71
CA VAL A 277 -10.66 18.36 -7.32
C VAL A 277 -11.88 19.26 -7.29
N PHE A 278 -12.89 18.86 -6.54
CA PHE A 278 -14.13 19.61 -6.33
C PHE A 278 -14.20 20.05 -4.88
N ARG A 279 -14.80 21.21 -4.65
CA ARG A 279 -15.01 21.79 -3.32
C ARG A 279 -16.48 22.17 -3.13
N SER A 280 -16.99 21.86 -1.98
CA SER A 280 -18.26 22.37 -1.46
C SER A 280 -17.98 23.33 -0.31
N ASP A 281 -18.80 24.37 -0.19
CA ASP A 281 -18.84 25.33 0.91
C ASP A 281 -20.20 25.32 1.66
N ASP A 282 -21.02 24.28 1.39
CA ASP A 282 -22.36 24.08 1.94
C ASP A 282 -22.62 22.61 2.35
N ALA A 283 -21.59 21.97 2.86
CA ALA A 283 -21.63 20.60 3.36
C ALA A 283 -22.07 19.55 2.31
N GLY A 284 -21.69 19.76 1.04
CA GLY A 284 -21.91 18.81 -0.04
C GLY A 284 -23.24 18.99 -0.79
N VAL A 285 -23.98 20.08 -0.57
CA VAL A 285 -25.20 20.38 -1.31
C VAL A 285 -24.88 20.83 -2.74
N THR A 286 -23.91 21.75 -2.89
CA THR A 286 -23.41 22.18 -4.18
C THR A 286 -21.87 22.09 -4.24
N TRP A 287 -21.34 21.95 -5.44
CA TRP A 287 -19.92 21.75 -5.68
C TRP A 287 -19.37 22.65 -6.77
N LYS A 288 -18.08 22.94 -6.68
CA LYS A 288 -17.33 23.63 -7.72
C LYS A 288 -16.08 22.85 -8.04
N LYS A 289 -15.82 22.58 -9.33
CA LYS A 289 -14.51 22.11 -9.76
C LYS A 289 -13.51 23.24 -9.52
N VAL A 290 -12.59 23.02 -8.60
CA VAL A 290 -11.59 24.03 -8.22
C VAL A 290 -10.24 23.77 -8.88
N ASN A 291 -9.96 22.52 -9.29
CA ASN A 291 -8.73 22.17 -9.98
C ASN A 291 -8.91 20.96 -10.91
N GLU A 292 -8.31 21.00 -12.09
CA GLU A 292 -8.37 19.93 -13.10
C GLU A 292 -7.00 19.32 -13.45
N ASN A 293 -5.93 19.72 -12.74
CA ASN A 293 -4.57 19.27 -13.03
C ASN A 293 -4.48 17.73 -12.97
N ARG A 294 -4.10 17.14 -14.10
CA ARG A 294 -3.96 15.69 -14.22
C ARG A 294 -2.83 15.10 -13.36
N ALA A 295 -1.83 15.90 -12.98
CA ALA A 295 -0.76 15.45 -12.09
C ALA A 295 -1.31 15.04 -10.71
N LEU A 296 -2.47 15.56 -10.29
CA LEU A 296 -3.16 15.15 -9.05
C LEU A 296 -3.99 13.86 -9.20
N ARG A 297 -4.15 13.34 -10.43
CA ARG A 297 -5.05 12.23 -10.75
C ARG A 297 -4.39 11.16 -11.63
N GLN A 298 -3.05 11.10 -11.66
CA GLN A 298 -2.34 10.05 -12.38
C GLN A 298 -2.61 8.70 -11.72
N ARG A 299 -2.80 7.65 -12.51
CA ARG A 299 -3.08 6.30 -12.03
C ARG A 299 -4.09 6.31 -10.86
N ALA A 300 -5.27 6.89 -11.09
CA ALA A 300 -6.23 7.22 -10.04
C ALA A 300 -6.55 6.02 -9.13
N TRP A 301 -6.68 4.82 -9.70
CA TRP A 301 -6.90 3.56 -8.97
C TRP A 301 -5.82 3.22 -7.94
N TYR A 302 -4.61 3.80 -8.06
CA TYR A 302 -3.48 3.55 -7.18
C TYR A 302 -3.33 4.60 -6.09
N TYR A 303 -3.84 5.79 -6.34
CA TYR A 303 -3.76 6.96 -5.47
C TYR A 303 -5.16 7.53 -5.11
N SER A 304 -5.37 8.80 -5.40
CA SER A 304 -6.64 9.54 -5.28
C SER A 304 -7.14 9.66 -3.85
N ARG A 305 -6.24 10.04 -2.93
CA ARG A 305 -6.58 10.42 -1.56
C ARG A 305 -6.43 11.92 -1.38
N ILE A 306 -7.32 12.49 -0.57
CA ILE A 306 -7.36 13.92 -0.28
C ILE A 306 -7.54 14.14 1.22
N TYR A 307 -6.81 15.10 1.78
CA TYR A 307 -6.77 15.34 3.22
C TYR A 307 -6.85 16.82 3.52
N ALA A 308 -7.82 17.25 4.32
CA ALA A 308 -7.89 18.61 4.84
C ALA A 308 -6.87 18.82 5.95
N ASP A 309 -6.29 20.01 6.00
CA ASP A 309 -5.43 20.42 7.10
C ASP A 309 -6.24 20.55 8.40
N SER A 310 -5.67 20.13 9.52
CA SER A 310 -6.36 20.10 10.81
C SER A 310 -6.65 21.48 11.41
N GLN A 311 -5.93 22.52 10.96
CA GLN A 311 -6.02 23.87 11.56
C GLN A 311 -6.25 24.99 10.53
N ASN A 312 -6.12 24.70 9.22
CA ASN A 312 -6.29 25.71 8.18
C ASN A 312 -7.37 25.25 7.19
N LYS A 313 -8.53 25.94 7.22
CA LYS A 313 -9.68 25.60 6.37
C LYS A 313 -9.43 25.70 4.86
N ASP A 314 -8.40 26.40 4.43
CA ASP A 314 -8.07 26.58 3.00
C ASP A 314 -6.90 25.68 2.55
N LYS A 315 -6.32 24.92 3.47
CA LYS A 315 -5.20 24.03 3.16
C LYS A 315 -5.67 22.57 2.99
N VAL A 316 -5.26 21.97 1.87
CA VAL A 316 -5.64 20.60 1.50
C VAL A 316 -4.50 19.91 0.76
N TYR A 317 -4.39 18.60 0.96
CA TYR A 317 -3.35 17.75 0.40
C TYR A 317 -3.98 16.68 -0.51
N VAL A 318 -3.32 16.38 -1.62
CA VAL A 318 -3.71 15.29 -2.53
C VAL A 318 -2.53 14.34 -2.70
N MET A 319 -2.76 13.05 -2.44
CA MET A 319 -1.76 12.00 -2.62
C MET A 319 -1.71 11.53 -4.07
N ASN A 320 -0.51 11.47 -4.63
CA ASN A 320 -0.21 10.94 -5.96
C ASN A 320 1.30 10.64 -6.07
N VAL A 321 1.85 10.50 -7.29
CA VAL A 321 3.30 10.33 -7.55
C VAL A 321 4.12 11.35 -6.76
N SER A 322 3.78 12.63 -6.89
CA SER A 322 4.14 13.70 -5.96
C SER A 322 2.88 14.12 -5.21
N TYR A 323 2.96 14.43 -3.93
CA TYR A 323 1.78 14.94 -3.24
C TYR A 323 1.58 16.43 -3.52
N GLY A 324 0.32 16.81 -3.74
CA GLY A 324 -0.05 18.19 -3.98
C GLY A 324 -0.44 18.89 -2.68
N VAL A 325 0.02 20.12 -2.46
CA VAL A 325 -0.36 20.99 -1.35
C VAL A 325 -1.02 22.24 -1.90
N SER A 326 -2.23 22.52 -1.49
CA SER A 326 -2.96 23.77 -1.75
C SER A 326 -3.12 24.55 -0.45
N THR A 327 -3.03 25.87 -0.53
CA THR A 327 -3.29 26.82 0.58
C THR A 327 -4.37 27.84 0.23
N ASP A 328 -5.05 27.65 -0.90
CA ASP A 328 -6.07 28.56 -1.45
C ASP A 328 -7.44 27.86 -1.67
N GLY A 329 -7.69 26.81 -0.91
CA GLY A 329 -8.93 26.05 -0.97
C GLY A 329 -9.03 25.11 -2.16
N GLY A 330 -7.90 24.62 -2.68
CA GLY A 330 -7.83 23.64 -3.75
C GLY A 330 -7.76 24.24 -5.16
N LYS A 331 -7.62 25.58 -5.29
CA LYS A 331 -7.56 26.24 -6.61
C LYS A 331 -6.21 26.03 -7.29
N SER A 332 -5.12 26.14 -6.55
CA SER A 332 -3.78 25.83 -7.01
C SER A 332 -3.09 24.81 -6.11
N PHE A 333 -2.17 24.03 -6.68
CA PHE A 333 -1.39 23.03 -5.96
C PHE A 333 0.09 23.16 -6.29
N THR A 334 0.91 23.19 -5.26
CA THR A 334 2.34 22.96 -5.35
C THR A 334 2.62 21.48 -5.17
N LEU A 335 3.29 20.86 -6.14
CA LEU A 335 3.70 19.46 -6.06
C LEU A 335 4.97 19.36 -5.21
N LYS A 336 4.97 18.46 -4.24
CA LYS A 336 6.08 18.15 -3.33
C LYS A 336 6.36 16.67 -3.31
N ASN A 337 7.55 16.28 -2.83
CA ASN A 337 7.91 14.90 -2.55
C ASN A 337 8.38 14.76 -1.11
N ALA A 338 8.04 13.63 -0.49
CA ALA A 338 8.76 13.07 0.64
C ALA A 338 10.06 12.40 0.13
N PRO A 339 10.90 11.82 0.97
CA PRO A 339 12.13 11.15 0.53
C PRO A 339 11.94 10.03 -0.52
N HIS A 340 10.77 9.43 -0.58
CA HIS A 340 10.35 8.55 -1.68
C HIS A 340 9.10 9.12 -2.37
N GLY A 341 8.79 8.65 -3.58
CA GLY A 341 7.60 9.02 -4.33
C GLY A 341 6.46 8.00 -4.20
N ASP A 342 5.39 8.26 -4.95
CA ASP A 342 4.21 7.38 -5.00
C ASP A 342 3.48 7.32 -3.64
N HIS A 343 2.86 8.46 -3.26
CA HIS A 343 2.25 8.67 -1.94
C HIS A 343 0.83 8.13 -1.87
N HIS A 344 0.48 7.45 -0.78
CA HIS A 344 -0.77 6.71 -0.61
C HIS A 344 -1.66 7.20 0.51
N ASP A 345 -1.08 7.55 1.66
CA ASP A 345 -1.83 7.91 2.85
C ASP A 345 -1.13 9.05 3.60
N LEU A 346 -1.91 9.83 4.34
CA LEU A 346 -1.42 10.93 5.14
C LEU A 346 -2.22 11.02 6.43
N TRP A 347 -1.55 11.05 7.56
CA TRP A 347 -2.13 11.46 8.83
C TRP A 347 -1.53 12.81 9.24
N ILE A 348 -2.39 13.72 9.67
CA ILE A 348 -2.04 15.03 10.19
C ILE A 348 -2.54 15.11 11.62
N ASP A 349 -1.68 15.54 12.55
CA ASP A 349 -2.07 15.71 13.94
C ASP A 349 -3.22 16.70 14.06
N PRO A 350 -4.35 16.31 14.68
CA PRO A 350 -5.47 17.22 14.88
C PRO A 350 -5.13 18.46 15.74
N ASN A 351 -4.11 18.35 16.62
CA ASN A 351 -3.69 19.40 17.54
C ASN A 351 -2.50 20.22 17.03
N ASN A 352 -1.76 19.70 16.03
CA ASN A 352 -0.57 20.37 15.49
C ASN A 352 -0.34 19.97 14.03
N ASN A 353 -0.82 20.77 13.09
CA ASN A 353 -0.72 20.50 11.65
C ASN A 353 0.71 20.50 11.07
N ASN A 354 1.72 20.87 11.86
CA ASN A 354 3.11 20.68 11.49
C ASN A 354 3.57 19.23 11.66
N ARG A 355 2.90 18.45 12.51
CA ARG A 355 3.20 17.07 12.77
C ARG A 355 2.36 16.16 11.88
N MET A 356 3.03 15.36 11.06
CA MET A 356 2.38 14.49 10.09
C MET A 356 3.23 13.26 9.77
N ILE A 357 2.58 12.22 9.30
CA ILE A 357 3.23 11.04 8.73
C ILE A 357 2.59 10.73 7.37
N ILE A 358 3.43 10.41 6.40
CA ILE A 358 3.05 10.05 5.03
C ILE A 358 3.47 8.62 4.71
N ALA A 359 2.65 7.89 3.96
CA ALA A 359 2.96 6.57 3.41
C ALA A 359 3.21 6.67 1.92
N ASP A 360 4.23 5.96 1.44
CA ASP A 360 4.60 5.87 0.02
C ASP A 360 5.22 4.51 -0.35
N ASP A 361 5.69 4.37 -1.60
CA ASP A 361 6.29 3.12 -2.07
C ASP A 361 7.66 2.83 -1.43
N GLY A 362 8.24 3.77 -0.66
CA GLY A 362 9.45 3.59 0.12
C GLY A 362 9.22 3.34 1.60
N GLY A 363 7.98 3.45 2.10
CA GLY A 363 7.65 3.22 3.50
C GLY A 363 6.84 4.33 4.12
N ALA A 364 7.20 4.78 5.33
CA ALA A 364 6.54 5.87 6.02
C ALA A 364 7.56 6.90 6.52
N GLN A 365 7.27 8.18 6.32
CA GLN A 365 8.15 9.26 6.74
C GLN A 365 7.37 10.27 7.61
N ILE A 366 8.02 10.78 8.62
CA ILE A 366 7.46 11.70 9.63
C ILE A 366 8.02 13.08 9.38
N SER A 367 7.15 14.09 9.47
CA SER A 367 7.51 15.50 9.46
C SER A 367 6.98 16.19 10.73
N ASN A 368 7.78 17.10 11.27
CA ASN A 368 7.42 17.97 12.39
C ASN A 368 7.37 19.46 12.01
N ASP A 369 7.45 19.77 10.73
CA ASP A 369 7.48 21.13 10.19
C ASP A 369 6.55 21.36 8.99
N GLY A 370 5.45 20.62 8.95
CA GLY A 370 4.41 20.76 7.92
C GLY A 370 4.81 20.26 6.53
N GLY A 371 5.68 19.24 6.47
CA GLY A 371 6.14 18.61 5.26
C GLY A 371 7.28 19.35 4.54
N ASN A 372 8.04 20.19 5.25
CA ASN A 372 9.25 20.80 4.70
C ASN A 372 10.47 19.89 4.83
N ASN A 373 10.55 19.14 5.93
CA ASN A 373 11.54 18.09 6.15
C ASN A 373 10.85 16.81 6.59
N TRP A 374 11.44 15.66 6.23
CA TRP A 374 10.93 14.33 6.51
C TRP A 374 12.04 13.43 7.05
N THR A 375 11.67 12.44 7.88
CA THR A 375 12.59 11.38 8.29
C THR A 375 12.99 10.51 7.12
N THR A 376 14.05 9.74 7.28
CA THR A 376 14.51 8.78 6.26
C THR A 376 13.63 7.52 6.21
N TYR A 377 13.65 6.81 5.09
CA TYR A 377 13.15 5.44 4.96
C TYR A 377 14.29 4.39 4.96
N TYR A 378 15.56 4.82 5.07
CA TYR A 378 16.74 3.95 5.09
C TYR A 378 16.97 3.24 6.44
N ASN A 379 16.02 3.30 7.34
CA ASN A 379 16.02 2.61 8.64
C ASN A 379 14.84 1.66 8.81
N GLN A 380 14.02 1.46 7.77
CA GLN A 380 12.83 0.63 7.86
C GLN A 380 13.15 -0.79 7.39
N PRO A 381 12.83 -1.83 8.21
CA PRO A 381 13.17 -3.22 7.91
C PRO A 381 12.13 -3.90 7.02
N THR A 382 11.61 -3.18 6.03
CA THR A 382 10.62 -3.65 5.07
C THR A 382 11.18 -3.60 3.66
N ALA A 383 10.78 -4.55 2.80
CA ALA A 383 11.17 -4.57 1.40
C ALA A 383 10.32 -5.57 0.62
N GLN A 384 10.10 -5.31 -0.67
CA GLN A 384 9.53 -6.28 -1.59
C GLN A 384 10.61 -6.74 -2.57
N PHE A 385 11.18 -7.93 -2.34
CA PHE A 385 12.14 -8.56 -3.23
C PHE A 385 11.47 -9.57 -4.16
N TYR A 386 11.87 -9.58 -5.43
CA TYR A 386 11.36 -10.54 -6.41
C TYR A 386 12.09 -11.87 -6.39
N ARG A 387 13.42 -11.82 -6.35
CA ARG A 387 14.30 -12.98 -6.46
C ARG A 387 15.53 -12.80 -5.58
N VAL A 388 16.13 -13.93 -5.23
CA VAL A 388 17.42 -13.97 -4.55
C VAL A 388 18.38 -14.88 -5.30
N THR A 389 19.63 -14.45 -5.41
CA THR A 389 20.76 -15.27 -5.90
C THR A 389 22.03 -14.94 -5.11
N THR A 390 23.05 -15.78 -5.24
CA THR A 390 24.32 -15.59 -4.57
C THR A 390 25.47 -15.72 -5.56
N ASP A 391 26.64 -15.16 -5.21
CA ASP A 391 27.90 -15.37 -5.95
C ASP A 391 28.79 -16.43 -5.28
N ASN A 392 29.95 -16.66 -5.88
CA ASN A 392 31.01 -17.58 -5.39
C ASN A 392 32.11 -16.85 -4.58
N HIS A 393 31.89 -15.60 -4.19
CA HIS A 393 32.85 -14.84 -3.37
C HIS A 393 32.90 -15.42 -1.94
N PHE A 394 33.99 -15.15 -1.23
CA PHE A 394 34.08 -15.47 0.19
C PHE A 394 34.43 -14.22 1.01
N PRO A 395 33.59 -13.80 1.95
CA PRO A 395 32.22 -14.22 2.20
C PRO A 395 31.31 -14.00 0.98
N TYR A 396 30.40 -14.92 0.68
CA TYR A 396 29.52 -14.75 -0.47
C TYR A 396 28.55 -13.57 -0.29
N ARG A 397 28.13 -13.02 -1.42
CA ARG A 397 27.16 -11.94 -1.46
C ARG A 397 25.80 -12.46 -1.89
N ILE A 398 24.76 -11.81 -1.39
CA ILE A 398 23.36 -12.05 -1.72
C ILE A 398 22.87 -10.91 -2.60
N TYR A 399 22.12 -11.25 -3.65
CA TYR A 399 21.65 -10.31 -4.67
C TYR A 399 20.14 -10.35 -4.76
N GLY A 400 19.50 -9.20 -4.89
CA GLY A 400 18.05 -9.08 -5.09
C GLY A 400 17.67 -7.77 -5.74
N ALA A 401 16.52 -7.77 -6.40
CA ALA A 401 15.86 -6.56 -6.89
C ALA A 401 14.69 -6.24 -5.98
N GLN A 402 14.66 -5.02 -5.48
CA GLN A 402 13.60 -4.50 -4.63
C GLN A 402 12.67 -3.63 -5.45
N GLN A 403 11.39 -3.94 -5.42
CA GLN A 403 10.35 -3.11 -6.05
C GLN A 403 10.49 -1.66 -5.58
N ASP A 404 10.41 -0.73 -6.51
CA ASP A 404 10.51 0.73 -6.36
C ASP A 404 11.87 1.25 -5.82
N ASN A 405 12.85 0.36 -5.55
CA ASN A 405 14.13 0.70 -4.92
C ASN A 405 15.37 0.09 -5.61
N THR A 406 15.30 -0.24 -6.87
CA THR A 406 16.44 -0.76 -7.65
C THR A 406 16.97 -2.14 -7.18
N THR A 407 18.20 -2.47 -7.52
CA THR A 407 18.87 -3.72 -7.15
C THR A 407 19.83 -3.51 -5.99
N VAL A 408 20.13 -4.59 -5.30
CA VAL A 408 21.12 -4.61 -4.21
C VAL A 408 21.98 -5.86 -4.27
N ARG A 409 23.27 -5.73 -3.92
CA ARG A 409 24.09 -6.82 -3.44
C ARG A 409 24.57 -6.52 -2.02
N ILE A 410 24.51 -7.51 -1.15
CA ILE A 410 24.83 -7.39 0.26
C ILE A 410 25.68 -8.58 0.71
N SER A 411 26.72 -8.35 1.50
CA SER A 411 27.50 -9.43 2.09
C SER A 411 26.67 -10.18 3.14
N HIS A 412 26.70 -11.52 3.12
CA HIS A 412 25.98 -12.31 4.13
C HIS A 412 26.60 -12.16 5.53
N ARG A 413 27.84 -11.70 5.62
CA ARG A 413 28.57 -11.37 6.85
C ARG A 413 29.45 -10.16 6.61
N SER A 414 29.61 -9.34 7.65
CA SER A 414 30.59 -8.26 7.70
C SER A 414 31.75 -8.62 8.63
N SER A 415 32.79 -7.82 8.62
CA SER A 415 33.89 -7.90 9.60
C SER A 415 33.51 -7.28 10.95
N GLY A 416 32.37 -6.59 11.03
CA GLY A 416 31.82 -5.98 12.26
C GLY A 416 30.84 -6.91 12.99
N SER A 417 30.29 -6.38 14.08
CA SER A 417 29.27 -7.07 14.88
C SER A 417 27.91 -7.19 14.20
N SER A 418 27.64 -6.33 13.19
CA SER A 418 26.39 -6.28 12.45
C SER A 418 26.63 -5.92 10.99
N ILE A 419 25.67 -6.26 10.12
CA ILE A 419 25.59 -5.74 8.77
C ILE A 419 24.97 -4.35 8.84
N SER A 420 25.56 -3.39 8.12
CA SER A 420 25.15 -1.99 8.10
C SER A 420 25.00 -1.49 6.66
N GLU A 421 24.68 -0.22 6.50
CA GLU A 421 24.54 0.43 5.21
C GLU A 421 25.81 0.35 4.34
N ARG A 422 26.99 0.23 4.96
CA ARG A 422 28.29 0.05 4.26
C ARG A 422 28.47 -1.33 3.63
N ASP A 423 27.68 -2.31 4.04
CA ASP A 423 27.83 -3.71 3.63
C ASP A 423 26.99 -4.07 2.40
N TRP A 424 26.25 -3.11 1.87
CA TRP A 424 25.46 -3.29 0.65
C TRP A 424 25.65 -2.12 -0.34
N GLU A 425 25.40 -2.40 -1.60
CA GLU A 425 25.46 -1.41 -2.68
C GLU A 425 24.49 -1.78 -3.80
N THR A 426 24.15 -0.82 -4.64
CA THR A 426 23.38 -1.06 -5.86
C THR A 426 24.20 -1.83 -6.89
N THR A 427 23.53 -2.69 -7.69
CA THR A 427 24.18 -3.49 -8.73
C THR A 427 23.49 -3.29 -10.10
N ALA A 428 23.69 -4.21 -11.04
CA ALA A 428 23.10 -4.12 -12.37
C ALA A 428 21.57 -4.29 -12.35
N GLY A 429 20.89 -3.72 -13.34
CA GLY A 429 19.43 -3.85 -13.52
C GLY A 429 18.63 -2.81 -12.76
N GLY A 430 17.32 -3.06 -12.63
CA GLY A 430 16.35 -2.19 -11.99
C GLY A 430 15.44 -2.96 -11.02
N GLU A 431 14.37 -2.31 -10.61
CA GLU A 431 13.46 -2.78 -9.55
C GLU A 431 12.89 -4.20 -9.73
N SER A 432 12.72 -4.66 -10.96
CA SER A 432 12.18 -5.98 -11.30
C SER A 432 13.24 -6.97 -11.77
N ALA A 433 14.51 -6.72 -11.48
CA ALA A 433 15.61 -7.50 -12.02
C ALA A 433 15.60 -8.98 -11.58
N HIS A 434 15.96 -9.82 -12.51
CA HIS A 434 16.61 -11.08 -12.25
C HIS A 434 18.11 -10.83 -12.34
N LEU A 435 18.88 -11.17 -11.31
CA LEU A 435 20.32 -10.88 -11.22
C LEU A 435 21.15 -12.14 -11.47
N ALA A 436 22.20 -11.99 -12.27
CA ALA A 436 23.14 -13.05 -12.59
C ALA A 436 24.58 -12.58 -12.35
N PRO A 437 25.16 -12.87 -11.19
CA PRO A 437 26.60 -12.71 -10.98
C PRO A 437 27.37 -13.63 -11.92
N ASP A 438 28.46 -13.13 -12.50
CA ASP A 438 29.34 -13.92 -13.35
C ASP A 438 30.03 -15.00 -12.50
N PRO A 439 29.90 -16.30 -12.85
CA PRO A 439 30.48 -17.39 -12.05
C PRO A 439 32.01 -17.41 -12.04
N THR A 440 32.65 -16.72 -12.98
CA THR A 440 34.10 -16.66 -13.12
C THR A 440 34.71 -15.35 -12.64
N ASN A 441 33.90 -14.29 -12.52
CA ASN A 441 34.34 -12.97 -12.06
C ASN A 441 33.28 -12.28 -11.19
N ASN A 442 33.40 -12.39 -9.88
CA ASN A 442 32.50 -11.85 -8.91
C ASN A 442 32.32 -10.31 -8.93
N ASN A 443 33.10 -9.58 -9.74
CA ASN A 443 32.91 -8.14 -9.93
C ASN A 443 31.93 -7.84 -11.06
N ILE A 444 31.57 -8.81 -11.89
CA ILE A 444 30.66 -8.63 -13.01
C ILE A 444 29.29 -9.16 -12.63
N VAL A 445 28.28 -8.33 -12.84
CA VAL A 445 26.88 -8.69 -12.59
C VAL A 445 26.03 -8.27 -13.77
N TYR A 446 25.16 -9.15 -14.23
CA TYR A 446 24.11 -8.86 -15.20
C TYR A 446 22.77 -8.76 -14.48
N GLY A 447 21.96 -7.79 -14.89
CA GLY A 447 20.63 -7.59 -14.31
C GLY A 447 19.66 -7.03 -15.32
N GLY A 448 18.44 -7.56 -15.32
CA GLY A 448 17.36 -7.07 -16.13
C GLY A 448 16.56 -5.97 -15.43
N THR A 449 15.57 -5.43 -16.15
CA THR A 449 14.42 -4.71 -15.62
C THR A 449 13.29 -4.85 -16.64
N TYR A 450 12.11 -4.34 -16.35
CA TYR A 450 10.94 -4.49 -17.23
C TYR A 450 11.25 -4.13 -18.70
N LYS A 451 10.45 -4.65 -19.63
CA LYS A 451 10.55 -4.44 -21.10
C LYS A 451 11.85 -4.94 -21.76
N GLY A 452 12.59 -5.81 -21.08
CA GLY A 452 13.80 -6.43 -21.65
C GLY A 452 15.05 -5.56 -21.57
N TYR A 453 15.02 -4.43 -20.85
CA TYR A 453 16.24 -3.69 -20.58
C TYR A 453 17.19 -4.53 -19.72
N MET A 454 18.43 -4.63 -20.14
CA MET A 454 19.45 -5.40 -19.47
C MET A 454 20.74 -4.61 -19.34
N MET A 455 21.38 -4.72 -18.19
CA MET A 455 22.60 -4.02 -17.83
C MET A 455 23.69 -5.02 -17.41
N ARG A 456 24.94 -4.68 -17.69
CA ARG A 456 26.13 -5.30 -17.14
C ARG A 456 26.86 -4.26 -16.30
N LYS A 457 27.06 -4.54 -15.02
CA LYS A 457 27.86 -3.71 -14.11
C LYS A 457 29.17 -4.40 -13.78
N ASP A 458 30.26 -3.63 -13.83
CA ASP A 458 31.58 -3.99 -13.35
C ASP A 458 31.83 -3.22 -12.04
N HIS A 459 31.86 -3.93 -10.94
CA HIS A 459 32.05 -3.34 -9.61
C HIS A 459 33.50 -2.97 -9.30
N GLN A 460 34.47 -3.48 -10.06
CA GLN A 460 35.86 -3.08 -9.91
C GLN A 460 36.09 -1.67 -10.48
N THR A 461 35.47 -1.38 -11.62
CA THR A 461 35.61 -0.08 -12.30
C THR A 461 34.42 0.84 -12.05
N ASN A 462 33.38 0.35 -11.41
CA ASN A 462 32.07 0.99 -11.21
C ASN A 462 31.37 1.39 -12.53
N GLN A 463 31.71 0.76 -13.65
CA GLN A 463 31.08 1.02 -14.94
C GLN A 463 29.84 0.17 -15.16
N THR A 464 28.80 0.79 -15.71
CA THR A 464 27.56 0.12 -16.11
C THR A 464 27.35 0.31 -17.61
N ARG A 465 27.00 -0.79 -18.32
CA ARG A 465 26.69 -0.78 -19.75
C ARG A 465 25.31 -1.38 -19.99
N SER A 466 24.58 -0.79 -20.92
CA SER A 466 23.40 -1.44 -21.50
C SER A 466 23.85 -2.60 -22.40
N VAL A 467 23.22 -3.76 -22.21
CA VAL A 467 23.50 -4.98 -22.99
C VAL A 467 22.18 -5.63 -23.44
N ASN A 468 21.26 -4.80 -23.88
CA ASN A 468 19.95 -5.24 -24.36
C ASN A 468 20.10 -6.26 -25.50
N ILE A 469 19.23 -7.26 -25.52
CA ILE A 469 19.19 -8.27 -26.58
C ILE A 469 18.88 -7.64 -27.94
N TRP A 470 18.06 -6.58 -27.94
CA TRP A 470 17.69 -5.81 -29.12
C TRP A 470 17.66 -4.31 -28.76
N PRO A 471 18.12 -3.42 -29.64
CA PRO A 471 18.26 -1.99 -29.33
C PRO A 471 16.94 -1.20 -29.42
N ASP A 472 15.82 -1.82 -29.08
CA ASP A 472 14.52 -1.12 -28.99
C ASP A 472 14.43 -0.25 -27.75
N ASN A 473 13.72 0.85 -27.87
CA ASN A 473 13.22 1.62 -26.73
C ASN A 473 11.69 1.61 -26.72
N PRO A 474 11.06 0.59 -26.14
CA PRO A 474 9.61 0.43 -26.12
C PRO A 474 8.93 1.26 -25.02
N ALA A 475 9.63 2.19 -24.36
CA ALA A 475 9.03 3.03 -23.33
C ALA A 475 7.83 3.82 -23.88
N GLY A 476 6.68 3.74 -23.20
CA GLY A 476 5.42 4.36 -23.63
C GLY A 476 4.65 3.61 -24.71
N SER A 477 5.17 2.49 -25.22
CA SER A 477 4.53 1.68 -26.24
C SER A 477 3.98 0.37 -25.69
N GLY A 478 3.00 -0.22 -26.39
CA GLY A 478 2.48 -1.55 -26.10
C GLY A 478 3.42 -2.67 -26.56
N ALA A 479 3.09 -3.91 -26.19
CA ALA A 479 3.90 -5.07 -26.54
C ALA A 479 3.93 -5.37 -28.05
N GLU A 480 3.00 -4.84 -28.82
CA GLU A 480 2.87 -5.03 -30.27
C GLU A 480 4.04 -4.42 -31.06
N VAL A 481 4.68 -3.38 -30.55
CA VAL A 481 5.83 -2.74 -31.22
C VAL A 481 7.17 -3.39 -30.86
N MET A 482 7.19 -4.33 -29.94
CA MET A 482 8.41 -4.98 -29.46
C MET A 482 8.76 -6.19 -30.35
N LYS A 483 10.03 -6.27 -30.80
CA LYS A 483 10.54 -7.47 -31.48
C LYS A 483 10.51 -8.69 -30.57
N TYR A 484 10.93 -8.52 -29.30
CA TYR A 484 10.91 -9.55 -28.27
C TYR A 484 10.03 -9.10 -27.12
N ARG A 485 9.22 -10.03 -26.58
CA ARG A 485 8.34 -9.76 -25.43
C ARG A 485 8.98 -10.29 -24.17
N PHE A 486 8.95 -9.47 -23.12
CA PHE A 486 9.54 -9.76 -21.82
C PHE A 486 8.50 -9.62 -20.72
N ASN A 487 8.55 -10.54 -19.76
CA ASN A 487 7.83 -10.38 -18.51
C ASN A 487 8.40 -9.25 -17.68
N TRP A 488 7.64 -8.77 -16.69
CA TRP A 488 8.10 -7.79 -15.71
C TRP A 488 9.41 -8.21 -15.05
N ASN A 489 9.52 -9.48 -14.60
CA ASN A 489 10.70 -10.08 -13.99
C ASN A 489 11.20 -11.23 -14.87
N PHE A 490 11.77 -10.92 -16.03
CA PHE A 490 12.28 -11.93 -16.97
C PHE A 490 13.59 -12.55 -16.47
N PRO A 491 13.81 -13.87 -16.70
CA PRO A 491 14.98 -14.58 -16.20
C PRO A 491 16.25 -14.17 -16.94
N VAL A 492 17.33 -13.95 -16.18
CA VAL A 492 18.71 -13.77 -16.64
C VAL A 492 19.57 -14.77 -15.91
N LYS A 493 20.25 -15.65 -16.63
CA LYS A 493 21.09 -16.72 -16.05
C LYS A 493 22.32 -17.01 -16.93
N PHE A 494 23.40 -17.38 -16.29
CA PHE A 494 24.52 -18.02 -16.97
C PHE A 494 24.22 -19.51 -17.21
N SER A 495 24.76 -20.04 -18.30
CA SER A 495 24.78 -21.50 -18.52
C SER A 495 25.65 -22.18 -17.46
N ILE A 496 25.16 -23.30 -16.93
CA ILE A 496 25.96 -24.15 -16.03
C ILE A 496 27.01 -24.97 -16.76
N HIS A 497 26.91 -25.05 -18.07
CA HIS A 497 27.85 -25.84 -18.92
C HIS A 497 28.92 -24.98 -19.53
N ASP A 498 28.63 -23.74 -19.89
CA ASP A 498 29.55 -22.76 -20.45
C ASP A 498 29.10 -21.36 -20.05
N SER A 499 29.94 -20.65 -19.35
CA SER A 499 29.68 -19.29 -18.86
C SER A 499 30.01 -18.19 -19.87
N LYS A 500 30.46 -18.55 -21.09
CA LYS A 500 30.80 -17.59 -22.15
C LYS A 500 29.69 -17.32 -23.12
#